data_7707edff16139c0efa5beae1296b7027
#
_entry.id   7707edff16139c0efa5beae1296b7027
#
_cell.length_a   1.000
_cell.length_b   1.000
_cell.length_c   1.000
_cell.angle_alpha   90.00
_cell.angle_beta   90.00
_cell.angle_gamma   90.00
#
_symmetry.space_group_name_H-M   'P 1'
#
loop_
_entity.id
_entity.type
_entity.pdbx_description
1 polymer ?
#
loop_
_entity_poly.entity_id
_entity_poly.type
_entity_poly.pdbx_seq_one_letter_code
_entity_poly.pdbx_strand_id
1 'polypeptide(L)'
;MFRRLVVAGAVCLTVWQICAADQPFKNQAQVVCIENPAAMSDFQPNPAIVQTMVDQGVTTLVGKTNLVAAWQSLVTTQDVVGIKVFSELGMLSGTRPAVVAGVIHGLLAAGLPPANIIIWDKHDYDLRDAGYFDLASKLGVCVAGSAETGYDPTNFYLPDTVVIGSLVWGDSEFGKTNEGVGRKSFVTKIASRQITKIINIAPLINDEDIGVCGQLYSLTLGSVDNIRRFEADPDRLAVAVPEIYALPVFSDRVVLNITDALIGQYEGGTRSLLHYSAVPGQLWFSHDPVALDTLAIQELARERRAVGAPQVKPRLELYANANLLQLGENKLEKIRVQKIRQPATP
;
A
#
# COMPACT_ATOMS: atom_id res chain seq x y z
N MET A 1 38.20 80.24 5.88
CA MET A 1 39.19 79.20 6.23
C MET A 1 38.43 78.09 6.97
N PHE A 2 37.85 77.15 6.23
CA PHE A 2 37.05 76.06 6.80
C PHE A 2 37.71 74.70 6.46
N ARG A 3 38.18 74.00 7.50
CA ARG A 3 38.71 72.65 7.43
C ARG A 3 37.55 71.67 7.42
N ARG A 4 37.47 70.91 6.38
CA ARG A 4 36.51 69.69 6.29
C ARG A 4 37.22 68.52 6.94
N LEU A 5 36.67 67.98 8.01
CA LEU A 5 36.97 66.63 8.54
C LEU A 5 36.30 65.56 7.67
N VAL A 6 37.10 64.67 7.16
CA VAL A 6 36.59 63.42 6.49
C VAL A 6 36.66 62.32 7.53
N VAL A 7 35.51 61.82 7.94
CA VAL A 7 35.39 60.61 8.78
C VAL A 7 35.24 59.43 7.86
N ALA A 8 36.22 58.54 7.80
CA ALA A 8 36.17 57.27 7.12
C ALA A 8 35.50 56.25 8.04
N GLY A 9 34.28 55.88 7.72
CA GLY A 9 33.57 54.79 8.36
C GLY A 9 33.96 53.46 7.72
N ALA A 10 34.66 52.59 8.44
CA ALA A 10 34.93 51.21 8.04
C ALA A 10 33.66 50.36 8.26
N VAL A 11 33.00 49.93 7.19
CA VAL A 11 31.90 48.96 7.24
C VAL A 11 32.51 47.55 7.28
N CYS A 12 32.49 46.94 8.46
CA CYS A 12 32.85 45.53 8.65
C CYS A 12 31.70 44.66 8.15
N LEU A 13 31.79 44.13 6.92
CA LEU A 13 30.92 43.12 6.39
C LEU A 13 31.30 41.76 6.99
N THR A 14 30.62 41.34 8.04
CA THR A 14 30.66 39.96 8.53
C THR A 14 29.87 39.09 7.55
N VAL A 15 30.58 38.39 6.68
CA VAL A 15 30.01 37.32 5.85
C VAL A 15 29.67 36.16 6.77
N TRP A 16 28.40 35.98 7.08
CA TRP A 16 27.91 34.76 7.66
C TRP A 16 27.92 33.70 6.56
N GLN A 17 28.94 32.82 6.57
CA GLN A 17 28.90 31.56 5.84
C GLN A 17 27.84 30.69 6.52
N ILE A 18 26.64 30.70 5.96
CA ILE A 18 25.65 29.66 6.24
C ILE A 18 26.22 28.37 5.62
N CYS A 19 26.83 27.52 6.44
CA CYS A 19 27.03 26.13 6.12
C CYS A 19 25.62 25.54 5.89
N ALA A 20 25.16 25.51 4.64
CA ALA A 20 24.10 24.63 4.22
C ALA A 20 24.67 23.22 4.41
N ALA A 21 24.39 22.61 5.54
CA ALA A 21 24.53 21.16 5.66
C ALA A 21 23.70 20.57 4.51
N ASP A 22 24.39 19.99 3.55
CA ASP A 22 23.77 19.17 2.51
C ASP A 22 22.80 18.22 3.22
N GLN A 23 21.52 18.42 2.98
CA GLN A 23 20.48 17.47 3.33
C GLN A 23 20.33 16.52 2.13
N PRO A 24 21.15 15.48 2.01
CA PRO A 24 21.23 14.67 0.79
C PRO A 24 19.99 13.81 0.54
N PHE A 25 18.93 13.89 1.38
CA PHE A 25 17.86 12.91 1.42
C PHE A 25 16.44 13.45 1.27
N LYS A 26 16.26 14.73 0.96
CA LYS A 26 14.93 15.37 0.96
C LYS A 26 14.02 14.93 -0.22
N ASN A 27 14.53 14.16 -1.19
CA ASN A 27 13.82 13.75 -2.41
C ASN A 27 13.89 12.25 -2.71
N GLN A 28 14.13 11.39 -1.70
CA GLN A 28 14.15 9.94 -1.91
C GLN A 28 12.97 9.27 -1.21
N ALA A 29 12.28 8.36 -1.91
CA ALA A 29 11.30 7.48 -1.29
C ALA A 29 12.01 6.54 -0.29
N GLN A 30 11.47 6.43 0.91
CA GLN A 30 12.05 5.60 1.96
C GLN A 30 11.27 4.29 2.08
N VAL A 31 11.96 3.16 2.04
CA VAL A 31 11.42 1.83 2.29
C VAL A 31 12.22 1.16 3.40
N VAL A 32 11.52 0.65 4.41
CA VAL A 32 12.10 -0.18 5.47
C VAL A 32 11.76 -1.64 5.18
N CYS A 33 12.78 -2.49 5.05
CA CYS A 33 12.62 -3.93 4.85
C CYS A 33 13.07 -4.66 6.12
N ILE A 34 12.15 -5.36 6.78
CA ILE A 34 12.45 -6.24 7.91
C ILE A 34 12.47 -7.68 7.41
N GLU A 35 13.58 -8.37 7.62
CA GLU A 35 13.76 -9.78 7.26
C GLU A 35 13.94 -10.63 8.51
N ASN A 36 13.20 -11.73 8.61
CA ASN A 36 13.41 -12.75 9.61
C ASN A 36 13.24 -14.15 8.99
N PRO A 37 14.31 -14.96 8.90
CA PRO A 37 14.23 -16.30 8.31
C PRO A 37 13.29 -17.27 9.05
N ALA A 38 13.02 -17.03 10.36
CA ALA A 38 12.11 -17.83 11.16
C ALA A 38 10.66 -17.32 11.14
N ALA A 39 10.37 -16.28 10.35
CA ALA A 39 9.01 -15.75 10.22
C ALA A 39 8.04 -16.75 9.56
N MET A 40 8.57 -17.70 8.80
CA MET A 40 7.80 -18.73 8.10
C MET A 40 8.37 -20.11 8.40
N SER A 41 7.48 -21.09 8.63
CA SER A 41 7.81 -22.52 8.69
C SER A 41 6.70 -23.29 7.97
N ASP A 42 7.06 -24.16 7.02
CA ASP A 42 6.11 -24.96 6.24
C ASP A 42 4.95 -24.12 5.65
N PHE A 43 5.30 -22.98 5.06
CA PHE A 43 4.35 -21.98 4.54
C PHE A 43 3.39 -21.37 5.57
N GLN A 44 3.61 -21.62 6.87
CA GLN A 44 2.83 -21.02 7.94
C GLN A 44 3.62 -19.88 8.59
N PRO A 45 3.01 -18.70 8.78
CA PRO A 45 3.67 -17.60 9.48
C PRO A 45 3.77 -17.89 10.99
N ASN A 46 4.89 -17.49 11.59
CA ASN A 46 5.03 -17.44 13.04
C ASN A 46 4.47 -16.10 13.56
N PRO A 47 3.29 -16.09 14.22
CA PRO A 47 2.63 -14.83 14.58
C PRO A 47 3.47 -13.95 15.52
N ALA A 48 4.23 -14.54 16.44
CA ALA A 48 5.06 -13.79 17.39
C ALA A 48 6.22 -13.07 16.69
N ILE A 49 6.86 -13.74 15.72
CA ILE A 49 7.93 -13.15 14.93
C ILE A 49 7.37 -12.07 14.01
N VAL A 50 6.26 -12.36 13.31
CA VAL A 50 5.58 -11.38 12.44
C VAL A 50 5.20 -10.13 13.22
N GLN A 51 4.70 -10.26 14.46
CA GLN A 51 4.44 -9.12 15.35
C GLN A 51 5.69 -8.26 15.55
N THR A 52 6.83 -8.89 15.91
CA THR A 52 8.07 -8.13 16.10
C THR A 52 8.58 -7.46 14.84
N MET A 53 8.35 -8.08 13.66
CA MET A 53 8.67 -7.47 12.37
C MET A 53 7.81 -6.24 12.07
N VAL A 54 6.51 -6.30 12.36
CA VAL A 54 5.60 -5.16 12.21
C VAL A 54 6.01 -4.02 13.14
N ASP A 55 6.25 -4.32 14.42
CA ASP A 55 6.63 -3.33 15.43
C ASP A 55 7.94 -2.61 15.05
N GLN A 56 8.95 -3.37 14.62
CA GLN A 56 10.22 -2.82 14.19
C GLN A 56 10.09 -2.03 12.88
N GLY A 57 9.31 -2.52 11.93
CA GLY A 57 9.09 -1.86 10.65
C GLY A 57 8.47 -0.48 10.82
N VAL A 58 7.41 -0.40 11.60
CA VAL A 58 6.70 0.87 11.85
C VAL A 58 7.58 1.83 12.65
N THR A 59 8.20 1.39 13.75
CA THR A 59 9.07 2.24 14.58
C THR A 59 10.25 2.79 13.78
N THR A 60 10.85 1.97 12.91
CA THR A 60 11.96 2.38 12.04
C THR A 60 11.50 3.38 10.99
N LEU A 61 10.39 3.12 10.31
CA LEU A 61 9.86 3.98 9.24
C LEU A 61 9.58 5.40 9.76
N VAL A 62 8.93 5.50 10.91
CA VAL A 62 8.55 6.81 11.48
C VAL A 62 9.64 7.41 12.37
N GLY A 63 10.78 6.73 12.56
CA GLY A 63 11.90 7.23 13.35
C GLY A 63 11.60 7.38 14.85
N LYS A 64 10.73 6.50 15.40
CA LYS A 64 10.38 6.50 16.83
C LYS A 64 10.87 5.22 17.49
N THR A 65 11.37 5.33 18.72
CA THR A 65 11.82 4.18 19.50
C THR A 65 10.70 3.54 20.32
N ASN A 66 9.66 4.33 20.65
CA ASN A 66 8.50 3.85 21.39
C ASN A 66 7.39 3.45 20.41
N LEU A 67 6.89 2.21 20.52
CA LEU A 67 5.88 1.66 19.63
C LEU A 67 4.56 2.44 19.65
N VAL A 68 4.07 2.78 20.85
CA VAL A 68 2.84 3.56 20.99
C VAL A 68 2.98 4.93 20.31
N ALA A 69 4.09 5.62 20.56
CA ALA A 69 4.36 6.92 19.92
C ALA A 69 4.55 6.80 18.40
N ALA A 70 5.04 5.65 17.91
CA ALA A 70 5.15 5.39 16.48
C ALA A 70 3.77 5.29 15.82
N TRP A 71 2.88 4.47 16.36
CA TRP A 71 1.51 4.37 15.86
C TRP A 71 0.72 5.67 16.00
N GLN A 72 0.86 6.37 17.14
CA GLN A 72 0.22 7.67 17.37
C GLN A 72 0.71 8.79 16.43
N SER A 73 1.86 8.61 15.76
CA SER A 73 2.28 9.52 14.70
C SER A 73 1.58 9.29 13.36
N LEU A 74 0.95 8.12 13.18
CA LEU A 74 0.21 7.76 11.97
C LEU A 74 -1.30 7.97 12.15
N VAL A 75 -1.84 7.69 13.34
CA VAL A 75 -3.27 7.71 13.64
C VAL A 75 -3.54 8.32 15.02
N THR A 76 -4.74 8.82 15.22
CA THR A 76 -5.25 9.31 16.51
C THR A 76 -6.36 8.40 17.03
N THR A 77 -6.70 8.48 18.31
CA THR A 77 -7.80 7.69 18.92
C THR A 77 -9.18 8.07 18.37
N GLN A 78 -9.29 9.18 17.64
CA GLN A 78 -10.52 9.62 16.99
C GLN A 78 -10.69 9.09 15.58
N ASP A 79 -9.61 8.52 15.00
CA ASP A 79 -9.67 7.98 13.65
C ASP A 79 -10.46 6.68 13.59
N VAL A 80 -11.05 6.42 12.44
CA VAL A 80 -11.53 5.10 12.04
C VAL A 80 -10.56 4.59 10.98
N VAL A 81 -9.80 3.56 11.31
CA VAL A 81 -8.74 3.03 10.45
C VAL A 81 -9.26 1.87 9.62
N GLY A 82 -9.20 2.02 8.31
CA GLY A 82 -9.40 0.91 7.41
C GLY A 82 -8.07 0.19 7.13
N ILE A 83 -8.06 -1.12 7.26
CA ILE A 83 -6.95 -1.98 6.85
C ILE A 83 -7.35 -2.66 5.54
N LYS A 84 -6.81 -2.17 4.42
CA LYS A 84 -7.04 -2.79 3.11
C LYS A 84 -6.15 -4.01 2.98
N VAL A 85 -6.75 -5.13 2.60
CA VAL A 85 -6.06 -6.39 2.34
C VAL A 85 -6.33 -6.88 0.92
N PHE A 86 -5.58 -7.86 0.44
CA PHE A 86 -5.85 -8.58 -0.80
C PHE A 86 -6.21 -10.02 -0.44
N SER A 87 -7.51 -10.32 -0.40
CA SER A 87 -8.06 -11.56 0.16
C SER A 87 -8.41 -12.61 -0.89
N GLU A 88 -8.58 -12.23 -2.17
CA GLU A 88 -9.02 -13.11 -3.28
C GLU A 88 -8.22 -14.41 -3.38
N LEU A 89 -6.95 -14.42 -3.01
CA LEU A 89 -6.07 -15.58 -3.10
C LEU A 89 -6.00 -16.41 -1.79
N GLY A 90 -6.88 -16.12 -0.84
CA GLY A 90 -6.97 -16.83 0.43
C GLY A 90 -5.76 -16.59 1.35
N MET A 91 -5.64 -17.45 2.39
CA MET A 91 -4.66 -17.28 3.48
C MET A 91 -3.20 -17.45 3.07
N LEU A 92 -2.92 -18.21 2.00
CA LEU A 92 -1.56 -18.61 1.63
C LEU A 92 -0.92 -17.66 0.61
N SER A 93 -1.68 -17.16 -0.34
CA SER A 93 -1.16 -16.30 -1.42
C SER A 93 -1.64 -14.85 -1.32
N GLY A 94 -2.78 -14.59 -0.65
CA GLY A 94 -3.25 -13.25 -0.33
C GLY A 94 -2.47 -12.60 0.81
N THR A 95 -2.93 -11.43 1.27
CA THR A 95 -2.42 -10.79 2.49
C THR A 95 -2.64 -11.72 3.69
N ARG A 96 -1.60 -11.97 4.47
CA ARG A 96 -1.68 -12.95 5.58
C ARG A 96 -2.31 -12.36 6.82
N PRO A 97 -3.29 -13.05 7.44
CA PRO A 97 -3.92 -12.60 8.69
C PRO A 97 -2.94 -12.29 9.82
N ALA A 98 -1.77 -12.98 9.87
CA ALA A 98 -0.76 -12.71 10.88
C ALA A 98 -0.15 -11.30 10.76
N VAL A 99 0.04 -10.78 9.54
CA VAL A 99 0.53 -9.41 9.33
C VAL A 99 -0.53 -8.39 9.75
N VAL A 100 -1.78 -8.64 9.39
CA VAL A 100 -2.92 -7.80 9.77
C VAL A 100 -3.11 -7.79 11.29
N ALA A 101 -3.00 -8.94 11.95
CA ALA A 101 -3.03 -9.03 13.41
C ALA A 101 -1.95 -8.17 14.07
N GLY A 102 -0.72 -8.21 13.54
CA GLY A 102 0.38 -7.35 14.01
C GLY A 102 0.05 -5.86 13.93
N VAL A 103 -0.54 -5.43 12.82
CA VAL A 103 -0.99 -4.04 12.66
C VAL A 103 -2.12 -3.70 13.64
N ILE A 104 -3.12 -4.57 13.79
CA ILE A 104 -4.22 -4.35 14.74
C ILE A 104 -3.70 -4.23 16.18
N HIS A 105 -2.80 -5.10 16.62
CA HIS A 105 -2.21 -5.02 17.96
C HIS A 105 -1.48 -3.69 18.18
N GLY A 106 -0.75 -3.19 17.18
CA GLY A 106 -0.12 -1.87 17.23
C GLY A 106 -1.11 -0.72 17.36
N LEU A 107 -2.22 -0.75 16.61
CA LEU A 107 -3.30 0.24 16.67
C LEU A 107 -4.01 0.21 18.05
N LEU A 108 -4.31 -0.99 18.57
CA LEU A 108 -4.90 -1.16 19.89
C LEU A 108 -3.97 -0.64 21.00
N ALA A 109 -2.66 -0.93 20.90
CA ALA A 109 -1.66 -0.41 21.84
C ALA A 109 -1.55 1.12 21.81
N ALA A 110 -1.80 1.75 20.65
CA ALA A 110 -1.88 3.20 20.51
C ALA A 110 -3.16 3.82 21.10
N GLY A 111 -4.09 2.98 21.56
CA GLY A 111 -5.35 3.41 22.19
C GLY A 111 -6.53 3.54 21.23
N LEU A 112 -6.41 3.04 19.99
CA LEU A 112 -7.53 3.04 19.05
C LEU A 112 -8.59 2.03 19.52
N PRO A 113 -9.88 2.41 19.61
CA PRO A 113 -10.94 1.47 19.95
C PRO A 113 -11.07 0.35 18.90
N PRO A 114 -11.26 -0.93 19.30
CA PRO A 114 -11.40 -2.03 18.33
C PRO A 114 -12.50 -1.78 17.29
N ALA A 115 -13.64 -1.19 17.70
CA ALA A 115 -14.74 -0.84 16.80
C ALA A 115 -14.38 0.20 15.72
N ASN A 116 -13.26 0.91 15.89
CA ASN A 116 -12.74 1.89 14.94
C ASN A 116 -11.71 1.28 13.97
N ILE A 117 -11.58 -0.05 13.95
CA ILE A 117 -10.69 -0.77 13.01
C ILE A 117 -11.55 -1.62 12.09
N ILE A 118 -11.42 -1.42 10.79
CA ILE A 118 -12.19 -2.13 9.76
C ILE A 118 -11.22 -2.81 8.78
N ILE A 119 -11.20 -4.14 8.75
CA ILE A 119 -10.52 -4.90 7.70
C ILE A 119 -11.45 -4.93 6.49
N TRP A 120 -10.94 -4.58 5.28
CA TRP A 120 -11.80 -4.66 4.11
C TRP A 120 -11.07 -5.09 2.83
N ASP A 121 -11.86 -5.66 1.92
CA ASP A 121 -11.50 -5.93 0.54
C ASP A 121 -12.75 -5.88 -0.33
N LYS A 122 -12.70 -6.48 -1.51
CA LYS A 122 -13.79 -6.45 -2.49
C LYS A 122 -15.03 -7.20 -2.00
N HIS A 123 -14.89 -8.44 -1.54
CA HIS A 123 -16.00 -9.34 -1.23
C HIS A 123 -15.89 -10.00 0.14
N ASP A 124 -17.01 -10.13 0.83
CA ASP A 124 -17.10 -10.83 2.11
C ASP A 124 -16.69 -12.30 2.01
N TYR A 125 -16.99 -12.98 0.88
CA TYR A 125 -16.63 -14.38 0.72
C TYR A 125 -15.12 -14.58 0.66
N ASP A 126 -14.37 -13.73 -0.04
CA ASP A 126 -12.91 -13.77 -0.08
C ASP A 126 -12.29 -13.48 1.29
N LEU A 127 -12.83 -12.47 1.99
CA LEU A 127 -12.41 -12.14 3.35
C LEU A 127 -12.65 -13.31 4.32
N ARG A 128 -13.74 -14.06 4.14
CA ARG A 128 -14.07 -15.24 4.96
C ARG A 128 -13.09 -16.37 4.68
N ASP A 129 -12.86 -16.69 3.40
CA ASP A 129 -11.95 -17.76 2.99
C ASP A 129 -10.50 -17.47 3.37
N ALA A 130 -10.11 -16.18 3.40
CA ALA A 130 -8.81 -15.74 3.89
C ALA A 130 -8.72 -15.69 5.44
N GLY A 131 -9.79 -16.03 6.19
CA GLY A 131 -9.79 -16.12 7.65
C GLY A 131 -9.96 -14.79 8.39
N TYR A 132 -10.33 -13.71 7.72
CA TYR A 132 -10.45 -12.39 8.35
C TYR A 132 -11.66 -12.25 9.26
N PHE A 133 -12.76 -12.97 9.00
CA PHE A 133 -13.91 -12.99 9.92
C PHE A 133 -13.56 -13.60 11.28
N ASP A 134 -12.77 -14.68 11.28
CA ASP A 134 -12.29 -15.30 12.51
C ASP A 134 -11.31 -14.40 13.26
N LEU A 135 -10.40 -13.75 12.52
CA LEU A 135 -9.46 -12.78 13.08
C LEU A 135 -10.20 -11.60 13.72
N ALA A 136 -11.15 -11.03 13.00
CA ALA A 136 -11.95 -9.90 13.46
C ALA A 136 -12.74 -10.25 14.73
N SER A 137 -13.39 -11.43 14.76
CA SER A 137 -14.09 -11.93 15.93
C SER A 137 -13.17 -12.07 17.16
N LYS A 138 -11.96 -12.60 16.98
CA LYS A 138 -10.97 -12.77 18.07
C LYS A 138 -10.46 -11.45 18.64
N LEU A 139 -10.28 -10.44 17.79
CA LEU A 139 -9.71 -9.14 18.18
C LEU A 139 -10.75 -8.06 18.47
N GLY A 140 -12.04 -8.35 18.24
CA GLY A 140 -13.14 -7.43 18.47
C GLY A 140 -13.22 -6.28 17.45
N VAL A 141 -12.60 -6.45 16.27
CA VAL A 141 -12.59 -5.45 15.19
C VAL A 141 -13.66 -5.73 14.14
N CYS A 142 -13.89 -4.79 13.21
CA CYS A 142 -14.86 -4.96 12.14
C CYS A 142 -14.21 -5.59 10.89
N VAL A 143 -15.03 -6.26 10.06
CA VAL A 143 -14.65 -6.75 8.74
C VAL A 143 -15.81 -6.55 7.78
N ALA A 144 -15.53 -6.09 6.55
CA ALA A 144 -16.59 -5.81 5.56
C ALA A 144 -16.07 -5.85 4.13
N GLY A 145 -16.86 -6.41 3.21
CA GLY A 145 -16.64 -6.32 1.77
C GLY A 145 -17.17 -5.02 1.18
N SER A 146 -16.46 -4.51 0.19
CA SER A 146 -16.87 -3.31 -0.56
C SER A 146 -18.20 -3.51 -1.29
N ALA A 147 -18.40 -4.68 -1.90
CA ALA A 147 -19.59 -5.02 -2.64
C ALA A 147 -20.81 -5.13 -1.73
N GLU A 148 -20.68 -5.80 -0.58
CA GLU A 148 -21.76 -6.04 0.37
C GLU A 148 -22.11 -4.76 1.14
N THR A 149 -21.13 -3.91 1.48
CA THR A 149 -21.37 -2.58 2.08
C THR A 149 -22.00 -1.62 1.08
N GLY A 150 -21.72 -1.82 -0.22
CA GLY A 150 -22.21 -1.01 -1.32
C GLY A 150 -21.37 0.22 -1.62
N TYR A 151 -21.72 0.89 -2.70
CA TYR A 151 -20.95 1.97 -3.29
C TYR A 151 -21.61 3.34 -3.11
N ASP A 152 -20.80 4.40 -3.12
CA ASP A 152 -21.25 5.77 -2.93
C ASP A 152 -21.52 6.44 -4.27
N PRO A 153 -22.78 6.79 -4.58
CA PRO A 153 -23.13 7.39 -5.86
C PRO A 153 -22.54 8.79 -6.09
N THR A 154 -22.01 9.42 -5.03
CA THR A 154 -21.42 10.77 -5.09
C THR A 154 -19.90 10.75 -5.26
N ASN A 155 -19.25 9.61 -5.01
CA ASN A 155 -17.81 9.41 -5.17
C ASN A 155 -17.54 8.35 -6.22
N PHE A 156 -16.98 8.74 -7.35
CA PHE A 156 -16.73 7.84 -8.47
C PHE A 156 -15.54 8.27 -9.32
N TYR A 157 -14.95 7.30 -9.98
CA TYR A 157 -14.02 7.49 -11.07
C TYR A 157 -14.78 7.53 -12.41
N LEU A 158 -14.49 8.53 -13.24
CA LEU A 158 -15.02 8.67 -14.59
C LEU A 158 -13.84 8.96 -15.52
N PRO A 159 -13.43 8.02 -16.37
CA PRO A 159 -12.35 8.27 -17.33
C PRO A 159 -12.79 9.25 -18.42
N ASP A 160 -11.85 10.02 -18.95
CA ASP A 160 -12.09 10.94 -20.07
C ASP A 160 -12.52 10.21 -21.35
N THR A 161 -12.01 8.98 -21.55
CA THR A 161 -12.39 8.12 -22.66
C THR A 161 -13.60 7.26 -22.31
N VAL A 162 -14.60 7.25 -23.19
CA VAL A 162 -15.79 6.41 -23.03
C VAL A 162 -15.42 4.95 -23.17
N VAL A 163 -15.33 4.23 -22.07
CA VAL A 163 -15.20 2.78 -22.06
C VAL A 163 -16.52 2.20 -21.56
N ILE A 164 -17.23 1.51 -22.44
CA ILE A 164 -18.41 0.74 -22.05
C ILE A 164 -17.86 -0.58 -21.47
N GLY A 165 -18.04 -0.81 -20.18
CA GLY A 165 -17.67 -2.05 -19.53
C GLY A 165 -18.87 -2.92 -19.22
N SER A 166 -18.59 -4.16 -18.84
CA SER A 166 -19.60 -5.03 -18.27
C SER A 166 -19.88 -4.58 -16.83
N LEU A 167 -21.14 -4.52 -16.45
CA LEU A 167 -21.54 -4.34 -15.07
C LEU A 167 -21.16 -5.58 -14.25
N VAL A 168 -20.60 -5.36 -13.08
CA VAL A 168 -20.22 -6.42 -12.14
C VAL A 168 -21.37 -6.63 -11.15
N TRP A 169 -21.51 -7.86 -10.63
CA TRP A 169 -22.45 -8.15 -9.55
C TRP A 169 -22.19 -7.21 -8.37
N GLY A 170 -23.23 -6.53 -7.90
CA GLY A 170 -23.13 -5.54 -6.84
C GLY A 170 -22.88 -4.12 -7.29
N ASP A 171 -22.71 -3.87 -8.60
CA ASP A 171 -22.55 -2.50 -9.12
C ASP A 171 -23.79 -1.65 -8.82
N SER A 172 -23.55 -0.41 -8.45
CA SER A 172 -24.62 0.58 -8.17
C SER A 172 -25.54 0.83 -9.37
N GLU A 173 -25.09 0.49 -10.55
CA GLU A 173 -25.81 0.66 -11.81
C GLU A 173 -26.43 -0.65 -12.33
N PHE A 174 -26.31 -1.76 -11.60
CA PHE A 174 -26.84 -3.05 -12.04
C PHE A 174 -28.35 -2.96 -12.34
N GLY A 175 -28.74 -3.45 -13.52
CA GLY A 175 -30.11 -3.40 -13.99
C GLY A 175 -30.60 -2.04 -14.51
N LYS A 176 -29.81 -0.99 -14.45
CA LYS A 176 -30.14 0.33 -15.06
C LYS A 176 -29.82 0.30 -16.55
N THR A 177 -30.61 1.03 -17.32
CA THR A 177 -30.49 1.14 -18.79
C THR A 177 -30.35 2.56 -19.29
N ASN A 178 -30.12 3.52 -18.38
CA ASN A 178 -30.05 4.95 -18.72
C ASN A 178 -28.77 5.31 -19.45
N GLU A 179 -28.77 6.47 -20.12
CA GLU A 179 -27.57 7.03 -20.71
C GLU A 179 -26.48 7.25 -19.64
N GLY A 180 -25.24 6.81 -19.96
CA GLY A 180 -24.09 6.92 -19.06
C GLY A 180 -23.90 5.73 -18.10
N VAL A 181 -24.79 4.72 -18.13
CA VAL A 181 -24.61 3.46 -17.39
C VAL A 181 -23.33 2.75 -17.85
N GLY A 182 -22.57 2.19 -16.92
CA GLY A 182 -21.31 1.50 -17.19
C GLY A 182 -20.09 2.43 -17.41
N ARG A 183 -20.26 3.76 -17.28
CA ARG A 183 -19.17 4.73 -17.50
C ARG A 183 -18.42 5.08 -16.22
N LYS A 184 -19.03 4.84 -15.05
CA LYS A 184 -18.48 5.20 -13.73
C LYS A 184 -18.02 3.95 -12.98
N SER A 185 -17.02 4.13 -12.15
CA SER A 185 -16.67 3.20 -11.07
C SER A 185 -16.87 3.90 -9.74
N PHE A 186 -17.88 3.47 -8.99
CA PHE A 186 -18.25 4.08 -7.73
C PHE A 186 -17.36 3.57 -6.59
N VAL A 187 -16.94 4.48 -5.72
CA VAL A 187 -16.11 4.17 -4.56
C VAL A 187 -16.96 3.49 -3.47
N THR A 188 -16.41 2.49 -2.80
CA THR A 188 -17.04 1.83 -1.66
C THR A 188 -17.42 2.83 -0.56
N LYS A 189 -18.57 2.63 0.08
CA LYS A 189 -18.98 3.42 1.24
C LYS A 189 -18.04 3.24 2.43
N ILE A 190 -17.29 2.14 2.50
CA ILE A 190 -16.26 1.96 3.51
C ILE A 190 -15.25 3.11 3.41
N ALA A 191 -14.65 3.29 2.23
CA ALA A 191 -13.65 4.34 2.03
C ALA A 191 -14.26 5.74 2.07
N SER A 192 -15.42 5.99 1.45
CA SER A 192 -15.97 7.33 1.32
C SER A 192 -16.64 7.87 2.60
N ARG A 193 -17.19 6.99 3.47
CA ARG A 193 -18.07 7.40 4.58
C ARG A 193 -17.68 6.86 5.94
N GLN A 194 -16.94 5.76 6.03
CA GLN A 194 -16.72 5.09 7.31
C GLN A 194 -15.32 5.34 7.87
N ILE A 195 -14.27 5.29 7.04
CA ILE A 195 -12.88 5.38 7.49
C ILE A 195 -12.28 6.76 7.27
N THR A 196 -11.36 7.15 8.13
CA THR A 196 -10.62 8.42 8.06
C THR A 196 -9.17 8.21 7.64
N LYS A 197 -8.60 7.04 7.93
CA LYS A 197 -7.22 6.64 7.61
C LYS A 197 -7.18 5.26 6.99
N ILE A 198 -6.19 5.03 6.14
CA ILE A 198 -6.00 3.76 5.44
C ILE A 198 -4.60 3.23 5.73
N ILE A 199 -4.52 1.96 6.10
CA ILE A 199 -3.31 1.14 6.08
C ILE A 199 -3.51 0.11 4.98
N ASN A 200 -2.66 0.15 3.95
CA ASN A 200 -2.77 -0.75 2.81
C ASN A 200 -1.74 -1.87 2.92
N ILE A 201 -2.18 -3.12 2.88
CA ILE A 201 -1.32 -4.31 3.03
C ILE A 201 -1.51 -5.21 1.82
N ALA A 202 -0.58 -5.14 0.87
CA ALA A 202 -0.61 -5.96 -0.34
C ALA A 202 0.41 -7.11 -0.26
N PRO A 203 0.08 -8.31 -0.80
CA PRO A 203 1.02 -9.41 -0.88
C PRO A 203 2.04 -9.20 -2.00
N LEU A 204 3.17 -9.91 -1.93
CA LEU A 204 4.17 -9.93 -3.00
C LEU A 204 3.76 -10.96 -4.06
N ILE A 205 2.97 -10.54 -5.05
CA ILE A 205 2.42 -11.40 -6.11
C ILE A 205 2.63 -10.77 -7.46
N ASN A 206 3.16 -11.56 -8.42
CA ASN A 206 3.37 -11.11 -9.78
C ASN A 206 2.04 -10.84 -10.52
N ASP A 207 2.14 -9.96 -11.47
CA ASP A 207 1.21 -9.81 -12.59
C ASP A 207 2.06 -9.72 -13.86
N GLU A 208 1.70 -10.50 -14.89
CA GLU A 208 2.56 -10.59 -16.10
C GLU A 208 2.46 -9.34 -16.97
N ASP A 209 1.35 -8.63 -16.90
CA ASP A 209 1.11 -7.43 -17.70
C ASP A 209 1.63 -6.16 -17.01
N ILE A 210 1.31 -5.97 -15.74
CA ILE A 210 1.66 -4.76 -14.97
C ILE A 210 2.79 -4.97 -13.95
N GLY A 211 3.30 -6.18 -13.81
CA GLY A 211 4.43 -6.54 -12.95
C GLY A 211 4.04 -7.06 -11.58
N VAL A 212 3.14 -6.42 -10.86
CA VAL A 212 2.74 -6.83 -9.50
C VAL A 212 1.30 -6.43 -9.18
N CYS A 213 0.55 -7.33 -8.51
CA CYS A 213 -0.71 -7.00 -7.83
C CYS A 213 -0.40 -6.35 -6.47
N GLY A 214 0.25 -5.18 -6.52
CA GLY A 214 0.81 -4.52 -5.34
C GLY A 214 -0.11 -3.50 -4.70
N GLN A 215 0.50 -2.47 -4.14
CA GLN A 215 -0.19 -1.44 -3.35
C GLN A 215 -1.26 -0.69 -4.16
N LEU A 216 -0.88 -0.26 -5.38
CA LEU A 216 -1.78 0.52 -6.22
C LEU A 216 -2.95 -0.33 -6.71
N TYR A 217 -2.67 -1.51 -7.24
CA TYR A 217 -3.67 -2.45 -7.75
C TYR A 217 -4.64 -2.89 -6.66
N SER A 218 -4.11 -3.41 -5.55
CA SER A 218 -4.91 -3.96 -4.45
C SER A 218 -5.89 -2.94 -3.87
N LEU A 219 -5.41 -1.72 -3.56
CA LEU A 219 -6.28 -0.69 -2.99
C LEU A 219 -7.39 -0.28 -3.96
N THR A 220 -7.06 -0.04 -5.22
CA THR A 220 -8.01 0.51 -6.19
C THR A 220 -9.08 -0.50 -6.58
N LEU A 221 -8.68 -1.70 -7.03
CA LEU A 221 -9.63 -2.69 -7.52
C LEU A 221 -10.54 -3.25 -6.43
N GLY A 222 -10.03 -3.37 -5.21
CA GLY A 222 -10.83 -3.79 -4.05
C GLY A 222 -11.79 -2.71 -3.53
N SER A 223 -11.66 -1.45 -3.98
CA SER A 223 -12.39 -0.33 -3.40
C SER A 223 -13.38 0.38 -4.35
N VAL A 224 -13.43 -0.02 -5.62
CA VAL A 224 -14.41 0.51 -6.57
C VAL A 224 -15.21 -0.59 -7.25
N ASP A 225 -16.40 -0.26 -7.74
CA ASP A 225 -17.18 -1.17 -8.58
C ASP A 225 -16.79 -1.07 -10.07
N ASN A 226 -17.45 -1.85 -10.91
CA ASN A 226 -17.33 -1.81 -12.38
C ASN A 226 -15.88 -1.80 -12.89
N ILE A 227 -15.02 -2.64 -12.28
CA ILE A 227 -13.58 -2.71 -12.61
C ILE A 227 -13.29 -3.36 -13.96
N ARG A 228 -14.18 -4.24 -14.46
CA ARG A 228 -13.99 -4.96 -15.72
C ARG A 228 -13.82 -4.06 -16.93
N ARG A 229 -14.20 -2.78 -16.82
CA ARG A 229 -13.99 -1.78 -17.87
C ARG A 229 -12.52 -1.57 -18.23
N PHE A 230 -11.62 -1.81 -17.27
CA PHE A 230 -10.19 -1.56 -17.41
C PHE A 230 -9.31 -2.73 -16.95
N GLU A 231 -9.81 -3.63 -16.11
CA GLU A 231 -9.02 -4.72 -15.51
C GLU A 231 -8.45 -5.69 -16.56
N ALA A 232 -9.24 -6.03 -17.59
CA ALA A 232 -8.82 -6.97 -18.63
C ALA A 232 -7.96 -6.36 -19.74
N ASP A 233 -7.64 -5.06 -19.66
CA ASP A 233 -6.86 -4.33 -20.65
C ASP A 233 -5.71 -3.59 -19.96
N PRO A 234 -4.46 -4.05 -20.11
CA PRO A 234 -3.31 -3.46 -19.41
C PRO A 234 -3.10 -1.97 -19.69
N ASP A 235 -3.43 -1.48 -20.89
CA ASP A 235 -3.29 -0.06 -21.24
C ASP A 235 -4.31 0.79 -20.49
N ARG A 236 -5.53 0.29 -20.35
CA ARG A 236 -6.58 0.97 -19.55
C ARG A 236 -6.30 0.86 -18.06
N LEU A 237 -5.82 -0.28 -17.61
CA LEU A 237 -5.44 -0.51 -16.21
C LEU A 237 -4.34 0.46 -15.80
N ALA A 238 -3.34 0.67 -16.68
CA ALA A 238 -2.23 1.59 -16.45
C ALA A 238 -2.66 3.06 -16.28
N VAL A 239 -3.83 3.44 -16.78
CA VAL A 239 -4.41 4.78 -16.59
C VAL A 239 -5.35 4.80 -15.39
N ALA A 240 -6.31 3.86 -15.34
CA ALA A 240 -7.38 3.88 -14.36
C ALA A 240 -6.88 3.69 -12.92
N VAL A 241 -5.94 2.78 -12.68
CA VAL A 241 -5.44 2.50 -11.33
C VAL A 241 -4.78 3.72 -10.67
N PRO A 242 -3.83 4.43 -11.31
CA PRO A 242 -3.27 5.65 -10.74
C PRO A 242 -4.30 6.76 -10.55
N GLU A 243 -5.21 6.96 -11.50
CA GLU A 243 -6.25 8.00 -11.41
C GLU A 243 -7.25 7.71 -10.28
N ILE A 244 -7.64 6.44 -10.07
CA ILE A 244 -8.51 6.05 -8.95
C ILE A 244 -7.76 6.24 -7.63
N TYR A 245 -6.49 5.81 -7.54
CA TYR A 245 -5.69 5.98 -6.33
C TYR A 245 -5.52 7.46 -5.97
N ALA A 246 -5.39 8.33 -6.98
CA ALA A 246 -5.26 9.78 -6.82
C ALA A 246 -6.53 10.48 -6.28
N LEU A 247 -7.69 9.79 -6.26
CA LEU A 247 -8.88 10.37 -5.64
C LEU A 247 -8.60 10.70 -4.17
N PRO A 248 -8.97 11.90 -3.66
CA PRO A 248 -8.68 12.31 -2.28
C PRO A 248 -9.19 11.34 -1.20
N VAL A 249 -10.22 10.58 -1.53
CA VAL A 249 -10.76 9.54 -0.65
C VAL A 249 -9.76 8.41 -0.37
N PHE A 250 -8.76 8.24 -1.23
CA PHE A 250 -7.66 7.28 -1.08
C PHE A 250 -6.34 8.00 -0.77
N SER A 251 -5.83 8.82 -1.69
CA SER A 251 -4.49 9.42 -1.60
C SER A 251 -4.25 10.20 -0.32
N ASP A 252 -5.26 10.97 0.15
CA ASP A 252 -5.12 11.80 1.35
C ASP A 252 -5.25 10.99 2.65
N ARG A 253 -5.72 9.74 2.58
CA ARG A 253 -6.01 8.90 3.75
C ARG A 253 -5.04 7.76 3.98
N VAL A 254 -4.27 7.36 2.95
CA VAL A 254 -3.26 6.31 3.12
C VAL A 254 -2.10 6.84 3.95
N VAL A 255 -1.94 6.28 5.16
CA VAL A 255 -0.89 6.68 6.10
C VAL A 255 0.27 5.68 6.14
N LEU A 256 0.04 4.45 5.71
CA LEU A 256 1.05 3.39 5.71
C LEU A 256 0.74 2.37 4.62
N ASN A 257 1.76 1.97 3.88
CA ASN A 257 1.73 0.84 2.97
C ASN A 257 2.68 -0.25 3.47
N ILE A 258 2.23 -1.51 3.43
CA ILE A 258 3.02 -2.68 3.83
C ILE A 258 2.98 -3.70 2.70
N THR A 259 4.13 -4.15 2.23
CA THR A 259 4.21 -5.33 1.36
C THR A 259 4.45 -6.57 2.22
N ASP A 260 3.49 -7.48 2.19
CA ASP A 260 3.62 -8.80 2.79
C ASP A 260 4.45 -9.70 1.86
N ALA A 261 5.75 -9.66 2.04
CA ALA A 261 6.74 -10.47 1.35
C ALA A 261 7.22 -11.66 2.20
N LEU A 262 6.39 -12.17 3.10
CA LEU A 262 6.68 -13.42 3.82
C LEU A 262 6.81 -14.59 2.83
N ILE A 263 5.92 -14.63 1.84
CA ILE A 263 6.00 -15.47 0.64
C ILE A 263 5.86 -14.55 -0.56
N GLY A 264 6.64 -14.78 -1.61
CA GLY A 264 6.50 -14.07 -2.89
C GLY A 264 6.15 -15.04 -4.00
N GLN A 265 4.99 -14.90 -4.63
CA GLN A 265 4.61 -15.68 -5.81
C GLN A 265 5.12 -14.97 -7.06
N TYR A 266 6.08 -15.59 -7.77
CA TYR A 266 6.76 -15.00 -8.93
C TYR A 266 6.15 -15.37 -10.28
N GLU A 267 5.15 -16.23 -10.31
CA GLU A 267 4.41 -16.65 -11.51
C GLU A 267 2.97 -17.04 -11.15
N GLY A 268 2.04 -16.88 -12.10
CA GLY A 268 0.65 -17.32 -11.96
C GLY A 268 -0.35 -16.19 -11.75
N GLY A 269 0.08 -14.95 -11.47
CA GLY A 269 -0.83 -13.80 -11.28
C GLY A 269 -1.83 -14.05 -10.14
N THR A 270 -3.07 -13.68 -10.35
CA THR A 270 -4.16 -13.84 -9.37
C THR A 270 -4.65 -15.29 -9.24
N ARG A 271 -3.83 -16.28 -9.57
CA ARG A 271 -4.06 -17.69 -9.26
C ARG A 271 -3.15 -18.10 -8.11
N SER A 272 -3.71 -18.69 -7.05
CA SER A 272 -2.94 -19.16 -5.90
C SER A 272 -2.07 -20.38 -6.28
N LEU A 273 -0.85 -20.13 -6.75
CA LEU A 273 0.10 -21.13 -7.26
C LEU A 273 1.37 -21.19 -6.39
N LEU A 274 1.27 -21.78 -5.20
CA LEU A 274 2.39 -21.86 -4.23
C LEU A 274 3.66 -22.51 -4.79
N HIS A 275 3.56 -23.40 -5.78
CA HIS A 275 4.74 -24.02 -6.40
C HIS A 275 5.58 -23.04 -7.24
N TYR A 276 5.06 -21.85 -7.53
CA TYR A 276 5.79 -20.75 -8.12
C TYR A 276 6.08 -19.65 -7.09
N SER A 277 6.40 -20.04 -5.86
CA SER A 277 6.66 -19.09 -4.77
C SER A 277 8.05 -19.27 -4.20
N ALA A 278 8.60 -18.16 -3.72
CA ALA A 278 9.77 -18.10 -2.84
C ALA A 278 9.33 -17.68 -1.44
N VAL A 279 10.19 -17.90 -0.45
CA VAL A 279 9.94 -17.52 0.95
C VAL A 279 10.99 -16.50 1.38
N PRO A 280 10.88 -15.22 0.99
CA PRO A 280 11.82 -14.17 1.41
C PRO A 280 11.82 -13.92 2.91
N GLY A 281 10.70 -14.21 3.62
CA GLY A 281 10.56 -13.96 5.05
C GLY A 281 10.68 -12.48 5.40
N GLN A 282 10.10 -11.59 4.58
CA GLN A 282 10.26 -10.14 4.69
C GLN A 282 8.92 -9.43 4.82
N LEU A 283 8.94 -8.26 5.49
CA LEU A 283 7.88 -7.25 5.44
C LEU A 283 8.51 -5.92 5.04
N TRP A 284 7.88 -5.20 4.13
CA TRP A 284 8.37 -3.90 3.66
C TRP A 284 7.37 -2.80 4.00
N PHE A 285 7.87 -1.67 4.47
CA PHE A 285 7.07 -0.56 4.98
C PHE A 285 7.46 0.73 4.28
N SER A 286 6.48 1.51 3.82
CA SER A 286 6.71 2.82 3.22
C SER A 286 5.45 3.70 3.30
N HIS A 287 5.64 5.01 3.23
CA HIS A 287 4.55 5.94 2.90
C HIS A 287 4.30 6.01 1.39
N ASP A 288 5.24 5.53 0.57
CA ASP A 288 5.23 5.59 -0.89
C ASP A 288 4.80 4.23 -1.47
N PRO A 289 3.57 4.12 -2.02
CA PRO A 289 3.06 2.88 -2.60
C PRO A 289 3.79 2.49 -3.89
N VAL A 290 4.18 3.49 -4.71
CA VAL A 290 4.84 3.26 -6.00
C VAL A 290 6.25 2.71 -5.80
N ALA A 291 6.97 3.21 -4.77
CA ALA A 291 8.29 2.70 -4.42
C ALA A 291 8.22 1.22 -3.98
N LEU A 292 7.22 0.83 -3.19
CA LEU A 292 7.02 -0.57 -2.80
C LEU A 292 6.74 -1.47 -4.01
N ASP A 293 5.82 -1.06 -4.90
CA ASP A 293 5.49 -1.82 -6.10
C ASP A 293 6.68 -1.94 -7.05
N THR A 294 7.46 -0.85 -7.21
CA THR A 294 8.68 -0.85 -8.03
C THR A 294 9.71 -1.85 -7.49
N LEU A 295 9.91 -1.90 -6.17
CA LEU A 295 10.80 -2.88 -5.54
C LEU A 295 10.25 -4.30 -5.64
N ALA A 296 8.93 -4.48 -5.50
CA ALA A 296 8.26 -5.77 -5.64
C ALA A 296 8.48 -6.40 -7.01
N ILE A 297 8.37 -5.61 -8.09
CA ILE A 297 8.67 -6.06 -9.46
C ILE A 297 10.12 -6.53 -9.59
N GLN A 298 11.08 -5.81 -9.02
CA GLN A 298 12.50 -6.19 -9.07
C GLN A 298 12.76 -7.49 -8.29
N GLU A 299 12.13 -7.64 -7.13
CA GLU A 299 12.29 -8.84 -6.30
C GLU A 299 11.71 -10.06 -7.00
N LEU A 300 10.49 -9.98 -7.55
CA LEU A 300 9.87 -11.07 -8.29
C LEU A 300 10.70 -11.46 -9.53
N ALA A 301 11.25 -10.47 -10.25
CA ALA A 301 12.16 -10.74 -11.36
C ALA A 301 13.46 -11.42 -10.89
N ARG A 302 13.96 -11.09 -9.69
CA ARG A 302 15.12 -11.75 -9.07
C ARG A 302 14.80 -13.21 -8.75
N GLU A 303 13.64 -13.49 -8.16
CA GLU A 303 13.23 -14.86 -7.83
C GLU A 303 13.05 -15.71 -9.09
N ARG A 304 12.43 -15.17 -10.15
CA ARG A 304 12.33 -15.86 -11.46
C ARG A 304 13.72 -16.23 -12.01
N ARG A 305 14.68 -15.33 -11.93
CA ARG A 305 16.06 -15.63 -12.37
C ARG A 305 16.71 -16.72 -11.54
N ALA A 306 16.49 -16.70 -10.22
CA ALA A 306 17.11 -17.68 -9.31
C ALA A 306 16.67 -19.12 -9.60
N VAL A 307 15.43 -19.31 -10.08
CA VAL A 307 14.87 -20.64 -10.43
C VAL A 307 14.97 -20.95 -11.93
N GLY A 308 15.56 -20.08 -12.74
CA GLY A 308 15.67 -20.25 -14.20
C GLY A 308 14.35 -20.13 -14.96
N ALA A 309 13.33 -19.50 -14.36
CA ALA A 309 12.05 -19.28 -15.02
C ALA A 309 12.16 -18.22 -16.14
N PRO A 310 11.31 -18.29 -17.19
CA PRO A 310 11.29 -17.28 -18.24
C PRO A 310 11.10 -15.88 -17.68
N GLN A 311 11.87 -14.91 -18.19
CA GLN A 311 11.73 -13.52 -17.75
C GLN A 311 10.52 -12.87 -18.42
N VAL A 312 9.74 -12.12 -17.66
CA VAL A 312 8.61 -11.30 -18.12
C VAL A 312 9.10 -9.86 -18.20
N LYS A 313 8.61 -9.13 -19.20
CA LYS A 313 8.76 -7.67 -19.31
C LYS A 313 7.40 -7.03 -19.11
N PRO A 314 7.03 -6.71 -17.87
CA PRO A 314 5.76 -6.05 -17.61
C PRO A 314 5.75 -4.64 -18.22
N ARG A 315 4.55 -4.15 -18.47
CA ARG A 315 4.33 -2.76 -18.86
C ARG A 315 4.38 -1.89 -17.60
N LEU A 316 5.32 -0.97 -17.56
CA LEU A 316 5.56 -0.14 -16.40
C LEU A 316 4.87 1.23 -16.48
N GLU A 317 4.00 1.43 -17.48
CA GLU A 317 3.24 2.66 -17.70
C GLU A 317 2.37 3.02 -16.50
N LEU A 318 1.82 2.02 -15.79
CA LEU A 318 1.05 2.23 -14.57
C LEU A 318 1.87 3.03 -13.53
N TYR A 319 3.10 2.63 -13.29
CA TYR A 319 3.99 3.28 -12.30
C TYR A 319 4.52 4.61 -12.80
N ALA A 320 4.71 4.77 -14.11
CA ALA A 320 5.06 6.05 -14.71
C ALA A 320 3.92 7.07 -14.57
N ASN A 321 2.68 6.65 -14.83
CA ASN A 321 1.49 7.47 -14.63
C ASN A 321 1.27 7.81 -13.16
N ALA A 322 1.47 6.85 -12.24
CA ALA A 322 1.41 7.10 -10.80
C ALA A 322 2.45 8.14 -10.34
N ASN A 323 3.67 8.08 -10.89
CA ASN A 323 4.70 9.09 -10.60
C ASN A 323 4.35 10.47 -11.17
N LEU A 324 3.77 10.55 -12.37
CA LEU A 324 3.28 11.79 -12.96
C LEU A 324 2.18 12.42 -12.10
N LEU A 325 1.30 11.62 -11.49
CA LEU A 325 0.27 12.05 -10.56
C LEU A 325 0.81 12.31 -9.13
N GLN A 326 2.13 12.25 -8.92
CA GLN A 326 2.80 12.49 -7.64
C GLN A 326 2.38 11.52 -6.53
N LEU A 327 1.98 10.29 -6.88
CA LEU A 327 1.61 9.26 -5.92
C LEU A 327 2.82 8.55 -5.30
N GLY A 328 3.99 8.64 -5.93
CA GLY A 328 5.23 8.07 -5.43
C GLY A 328 6.33 7.97 -6.48
N GLU A 329 7.44 7.32 -6.11
CA GLU A 329 8.67 7.25 -6.92
C GLU A 329 8.81 5.90 -7.61
N ASN A 330 8.96 5.91 -8.94
CA ASN A 330 9.14 4.71 -9.76
C ASN A 330 10.59 4.48 -10.24
N LYS A 331 11.54 5.33 -9.83
CA LYS A 331 12.94 5.21 -10.21
C LYS A 331 13.76 4.59 -9.09
N LEU A 332 14.34 3.42 -9.31
CA LEU A 332 15.07 2.66 -8.29
C LEU A 332 16.20 3.47 -7.63
N GLU A 333 16.91 4.29 -8.39
CA GLU A 333 18.00 5.13 -7.89
C GLU A 333 17.52 6.22 -6.91
N LYS A 334 16.22 6.50 -6.88
CA LYS A 334 15.58 7.43 -5.94
C LYS A 334 14.84 6.75 -4.80
N ILE A 335 14.91 5.42 -4.72
CA ILE A 335 14.32 4.64 -3.63
C ILE A 335 15.44 4.21 -2.69
N ARG A 336 15.37 4.68 -1.43
CA ARG A 336 16.29 4.27 -0.37
C ARG A 336 15.69 3.11 0.40
N VAL A 337 16.35 1.96 0.37
CA VAL A 337 15.96 0.78 1.14
C VAL A 337 16.84 0.65 2.38
N GLN A 338 16.22 0.68 3.57
CA GLN A 338 16.85 0.32 4.83
C GLN A 338 16.48 -1.13 5.16
N LYS A 339 17.42 -2.06 4.96
CA LYS A 339 17.21 -3.47 5.26
C LYS A 339 17.71 -3.79 6.68
N ILE A 340 16.85 -4.42 7.47
CA ILE A 340 17.15 -4.89 8.83
C ILE A 340 16.86 -6.38 8.90
N ARG A 341 17.88 -7.16 9.23
CA ARG A 341 17.75 -8.59 9.44
C ARG A 341 17.67 -8.90 10.92
N GLN A 342 16.56 -9.48 11.34
CA GLN A 342 16.39 -9.97 12.69
C GLN A 342 17.10 -11.33 12.85
N PRO A 343 17.58 -11.68 14.07
CA PRO A 343 18.16 -12.99 14.32
C PRO A 343 17.11 -14.09 14.12
N ALA A 344 17.55 -15.26 13.66
CA ALA A 344 16.70 -16.44 13.49
C ALA A 344 16.33 -17.15 14.82
N THR A 345 16.54 -16.48 15.95
CA THR A 345 16.24 -17.06 17.28
C THR A 345 14.72 -17.04 17.50
N PRO A 346 14.16 -18.14 18.03
CA PRO A 346 12.72 -18.25 18.27
C PRO A 346 12.24 -17.32 19.38
#